data_62ce80261e29492148a360354519dfa8
#
_entry.id   62ce80261e29492148a360354519dfa8
#
_cell.length_a   1.000
_cell.length_b   1.000
_cell.length_c   1.000
_cell.angle_alpha   90.00
_cell.angle_beta   90.00
_cell.angle_gamma   90.00
#
_symmetry.space_group_name_H-M   'P 1'
#
loop_
_entity.id
_entity.type
_entity.pdbx_description
1 polymer ?
#
loop_
_entity_poly.entity_id
_entity_poly.type
_entity_poly.pdbx_seq_one_letter_code
_entity_poly.pdbx_strand_id
1 'polypeptide(L)'
;MTHYITRRQACILGAGLLASAANLALTCCAKTDDKPTDTSSSNLQGSISLAGSTSMEKMCEALSEGFMETYPNVRVSVEYTGSSAGIESLTSGLCNIANSSRELSQAEKSSGIVGNVVALDGIAVIVNKANSCTSITKSQLKQIFTRSVASWSDVGGADAAIVVIGRENASGTRSAFEELVDVKNSCVYAQELDSTGAVLAKVASTPGAIGYISLDALSDSVNALVLDGVAPTANTIASQQYPLVRPFIMATKGAVSEQSALVQAWFSYIESDEGIQIIQRAGVMPAKSNTANAAPAANAAPAADATAQ
;
A
#
# COMPACT_ATOMS: atom_id res chain seq x y z
N MET A 1 -34.00 -45.37 -18.12
CA MET A 1 -34.18 -46.36 -17.05
C MET A 1 -33.54 -45.77 -15.82
N THR A 2 -34.38 -45.09 -15.01
CA THR A 2 -34.92 -45.52 -13.71
C THR A 2 -33.82 -45.77 -12.69
N HIS A 3 -33.70 -45.07 -11.53
CA HIS A 3 -34.64 -44.90 -10.45
C HIS A 3 -34.30 -43.75 -9.50
N TYR A 4 -35.33 -42.96 -9.16
CA TYR A 4 -35.44 -42.13 -7.96
C TYR A 4 -35.61 -43.01 -6.71
N ILE A 5 -35.05 -42.63 -5.57
CA ILE A 5 -35.60 -42.99 -4.27
C ILE A 5 -35.52 -41.81 -3.31
N THR A 6 -36.66 -41.24 -3.01
CA THR A 6 -37.03 -40.41 -1.86
C THR A 6 -37.37 -41.29 -0.67
N ARG A 7 -36.98 -40.92 0.56
CA ARG A 7 -37.72 -41.35 1.77
C ARG A 7 -37.73 -40.30 2.87
N ARG A 8 -38.97 -39.98 3.18
CA ARG A 8 -39.52 -39.12 4.21
C ARG A 8 -39.44 -39.73 5.63
N GLN A 9 -39.37 -38.85 6.62
CA GLN A 9 -40.12 -38.79 7.90
C GLN A 9 -40.10 -39.96 8.86
N ALA A 10 -39.74 -39.67 10.15
CA ALA A 10 -40.56 -40.07 11.31
C ALA A 10 -40.28 -39.17 12.51
N CYS A 11 -41.35 -38.52 12.98
CA CYS A 11 -41.49 -37.88 14.29
C CYS A 11 -41.70 -38.98 15.38
N ILE A 12 -41.18 -38.79 16.61
CA ILE A 12 -41.82 -39.33 17.82
C ILE A 12 -41.63 -38.32 18.96
N LEU A 13 -42.78 -37.96 19.54
CA LEU A 13 -42.99 -37.21 20.77
C LEU A 13 -42.63 -38.03 22.02
N GLY A 14 -42.16 -37.37 23.08
CA GLY A 14 -42.08 -37.95 24.42
C GLY A 14 -42.06 -36.86 25.48
N ALA A 15 -43.23 -36.65 26.10
CA ALA A 15 -43.43 -35.76 27.26
C ALA A 15 -43.17 -36.51 28.58
N GLY A 16 -42.71 -35.83 29.61
CA GLY A 16 -42.65 -36.39 30.99
C GLY A 16 -41.97 -35.46 31.98
N LEU A 17 -42.74 -34.66 32.64
CA LEU A 17 -42.98 -34.32 34.08
C LEU A 17 -41.80 -34.06 35.01
N LEU A 18 -41.78 -32.84 35.55
CA LEU A 18 -41.71 -32.27 36.91
C LEU A 18 -40.98 -33.06 38.05
N ALA A 19 -40.01 -32.38 38.66
CA ALA A 19 -39.89 -32.34 40.13
C ALA A 19 -39.06 -31.12 40.61
N SER A 20 -39.66 -30.36 41.48
CA SER A 20 -39.14 -29.25 42.25
C SER A 20 -38.18 -29.66 43.34
N ALA A 21 -37.12 -28.95 43.62
CA ALA A 21 -36.54 -28.81 44.97
C ALA A 21 -35.75 -27.52 45.09
N ALA A 22 -36.22 -26.67 45.96
CA ALA A 22 -35.54 -25.48 46.49
C ALA A 22 -34.38 -25.89 47.41
N ASN A 23 -33.25 -25.15 47.38
CA ASN A 23 -32.54 -24.83 48.65
C ASN A 23 -31.45 -23.77 48.47
N LEU A 24 -31.60 -22.82 49.28
CA LEU A 24 -30.69 -22.01 50.10
C LEU A 24 -29.44 -21.38 49.50
N ALA A 25 -29.46 -20.06 49.62
CA ALA A 25 -28.36 -19.12 49.57
C ALA A 25 -27.25 -19.46 50.57
N LEU A 26 -26.00 -19.34 50.07
CA LEU A 26 -24.83 -19.04 50.89
C LEU A 26 -24.04 -17.96 50.20
N THR A 27 -24.20 -16.77 50.75
CA THR A 27 -23.42 -15.55 50.42
C THR A 27 -21.98 -15.79 50.89
N CYS A 28 -21.04 -15.87 49.98
CA CYS A 28 -19.63 -15.73 50.28
C CYS A 28 -19.06 -14.57 49.48
N CYS A 29 -18.88 -13.44 50.16
CA CYS A 29 -18.16 -12.29 49.66
C CYS A 29 -16.67 -12.67 49.55
N ALA A 30 -16.23 -13.02 48.35
CA ALA A 30 -14.82 -12.94 48.01
C ALA A 30 -14.63 -11.67 47.15
N LYS A 31 -13.90 -10.69 47.69
CA LYS A 31 -13.34 -9.59 46.92
C LYS A 31 -12.38 -10.22 45.91
N THR A 32 -12.78 -10.29 44.68
CA THR A 32 -11.86 -10.45 43.57
C THR A 32 -11.47 -9.07 43.10
N ASP A 33 -10.19 -8.75 43.20
CA ASP A 33 -9.56 -7.63 42.51
C ASP A 33 -9.80 -7.84 41.00
N ASP A 34 -10.81 -7.19 40.46
CA ASP A 34 -11.04 -7.09 39.03
C ASP A 34 -9.99 -6.13 38.45
N LYS A 35 -8.85 -6.74 38.07
CA LYS A 35 -8.01 -6.18 37.04
C LYS A 35 -8.85 -6.23 35.76
N PRO A 36 -9.12 -5.09 35.08
CA PRO A 36 -9.84 -5.14 33.82
C PRO A 36 -8.99 -5.90 32.82
N THR A 37 -9.37 -7.14 32.59
CA THR A 37 -8.91 -7.91 31.45
C THR A 37 -9.60 -7.28 30.24
N ASP A 38 -8.83 -6.67 29.35
CA ASP A 38 -9.25 -6.17 28.05
C ASP A 38 -9.80 -7.34 27.21
N THR A 39 -11.10 -7.60 27.37
CA THR A 39 -11.80 -8.71 26.70
C THR A 39 -12.49 -8.25 25.41
N SER A 40 -12.09 -7.08 24.87
CA SER A 40 -12.73 -6.52 23.66
C SER A 40 -12.17 -7.02 22.33
N SER A 41 -10.99 -7.65 22.29
CA SER A 41 -10.34 -8.02 21.03
C SER A 41 -10.70 -9.40 20.47
N SER A 42 -11.27 -10.30 21.28
CA SER A 42 -11.51 -11.69 20.86
C SER A 42 -12.80 -11.94 20.05
N ASN A 43 -13.62 -10.93 19.78
CA ASN A 43 -14.95 -11.12 19.17
C ASN A 43 -15.17 -10.39 17.84
N LEU A 44 -14.10 -9.92 17.20
CA LEU A 44 -14.19 -9.32 15.85
C LEU A 44 -14.51 -10.41 14.84
N GLN A 45 -15.54 -10.15 14.01
CA GLN A 45 -15.95 -11.06 12.94
C GLN A 45 -16.49 -10.27 11.75
N GLY A 46 -16.41 -10.84 10.56
CA GLY A 46 -16.90 -10.22 9.34
C GLY A 46 -15.82 -10.13 8.27
N SER A 47 -15.99 -9.20 7.34
CA SER A 47 -15.03 -9.00 6.25
C SER A 47 -14.72 -7.53 6.03
N ILE A 48 -13.47 -7.26 5.64
CA ILE A 48 -13.04 -5.98 5.07
C ILE A 48 -12.48 -6.23 3.68
N SER A 49 -12.78 -5.31 2.78
CA SER A 49 -12.28 -5.31 1.41
C SER A 49 -11.38 -4.12 1.17
N LEU A 50 -10.22 -4.38 0.59
CA LEU A 50 -9.26 -3.37 0.19
C LEU A 50 -9.14 -3.40 -1.33
N ALA A 51 -8.90 -2.25 -1.97
CA ALA A 51 -8.66 -2.20 -3.41
C ALA A 51 -7.61 -1.15 -3.73
N GLY A 52 -6.79 -1.36 -4.78
CA GLY A 52 -5.94 -0.31 -5.30
C GLY A 52 -4.54 -0.72 -5.73
N SER A 53 -3.53 -0.07 -5.18
CA SER A 53 -2.16 -0.09 -5.66
C SER A 53 -1.53 -1.48 -5.72
N THR A 54 -1.05 -1.88 -6.90
CA THR A 54 -0.25 -3.10 -7.12
C THR A 54 1.15 -3.02 -6.48
N SER A 55 1.64 -1.83 -6.14
CA SER A 55 2.92 -1.67 -5.42
C SER A 55 2.81 -1.95 -3.94
N MET A 56 1.60 -2.04 -3.40
CA MET A 56 1.36 -2.37 -1.99
C MET A 56 1.01 -3.85 -1.78
N GLU A 57 1.03 -4.65 -2.84
CA GLU A 57 0.61 -6.05 -2.85
C GLU A 57 1.31 -6.86 -1.76
N LYS A 58 2.63 -6.93 -1.79
CA LYS A 58 3.42 -7.70 -0.82
C LYS A 58 3.16 -7.29 0.64
N MET A 59 3.07 -5.98 0.89
CA MET A 59 2.77 -5.46 2.23
C MET A 59 1.34 -5.79 2.66
N CYS A 60 0.36 -5.59 1.75
CA CYS A 60 -1.05 -5.85 2.05
C CYS A 60 -1.34 -7.34 2.28
N GLU A 61 -0.72 -8.23 1.50
CA GLU A 61 -0.84 -9.68 1.70
C GLU A 61 -0.32 -10.10 3.07
N ALA A 62 0.90 -9.68 3.42
CA ALA A 62 1.50 -10.01 4.71
C ALA A 62 0.71 -9.44 5.90
N LEU A 63 0.20 -8.20 5.80
CA LEU A 63 -0.66 -7.59 6.82
C LEU A 63 -2.00 -8.33 6.92
N SER A 64 -2.58 -8.74 5.78
CA SER A 64 -3.86 -9.46 5.76
C SER A 64 -3.74 -10.83 6.40
N GLU A 65 -2.67 -11.55 6.13
CA GLU A 65 -2.36 -12.85 6.73
C GLU A 65 -2.23 -12.71 8.25
N GLY A 66 -1.35 -11.84 8.75
CA GLY A 66 -1.16 -11.65 10.19
C GLY A 66 -2.42 -11.12 10.90
N PHE A 67 -3.20 -10.24 10.25
CA PHE A 67 -4.47 -9.80 10.81
C PHE A 67 -5.49 -10.94 10.95
N MET A 68 -5.61 -11.81 9.96
CA MET A 68 -6.49 -12.97 10.02
C MET A 68 -6.01 -14.05 10.99
N GLU A 69 -4.68 -14.16 11.24
CA GLU A 69 -4.14 -15.00 12.31
C GLU A 69 -4.53 -14.46 13.69
N THR A 70 -4.46 -13.14 13.89
CA THR A 70 -4.87 -12.46 15.14
C THR A 70 -6.38 -12.50 15.35
N TYR A 71 -7.17 -12.42 14.26
CA TYR A 71 -8.64 -12.40 14.29
C TYR A 71 -9.22 -13.50 13.37
N PRO A 72 -9.28 -14.76 13.81
CA PRO A 72 -9.62 -15.89 12.95
C PRO A 72 -11.04 -15.88 12.34
N ASN A 73 -11.95 -15.08 12.91
CA ASN A 73 -13.31 -14.92 12.41
C ASN A 73 -13.47 -13.76 11.41
N VAL A 74 -12.34 -13.14 11.03
CA VAL A 74 -12.29 -12.04 10.06
C VAL A 74 -11.79 -12.55 8.71
N ARG A 75 -12.33 -11.98 7.65
CA ARG A 75 -11.84 -12.15 6.26
C ARG A 75 -11.34 -10.82 5.72
N VAL A 76 -10.13 -10.83 5.19
CA VAL A 76 -9.56 -9.70 4.45
C VAL A 76 -9.46 -10.10 2.99
N SER A 77 -9.95 -9.24 2.09
CA SER A 77 -9.79 -9.39 0.64
C SER A 77 -9.13 -8.16 0.06
N VAL A 78 -8.18 -8.34 -0.86
CA VAL A 78 -7.46 -7.24 -1.50
C VAL A 78 -7.53 -7.40 -3.01
N GLU A 79 -7.88 -6.33 -3.72
CA GLU A 79 -7.87 -6.26 -5.18
C GLU A 79 -6.81 -5.26 -5.65
N TYR A 80 -5.95 -5.69 -6.58
CA TYR A 80 -4.82 -4.89 -7.07
C TYR A 80 -5.13 -4.29 -8.45
N THR A 81 -5.89 -3.20 -8.46
CA THR A 81 -6.46 -2.54 -9.66
C THR A 81 -5.81 -1.19 -10.00
N GLY A 82 -4.78 -0.79 -9.25
CA GLY A 82 -4.18 0.54 -9.35
C GLY A 82 -4.81 1.56 -8.39
N SER A 83 -4.02 2.55 -7.97
CA SER A 83 -4.42 3.50 -6.92
C SER A 83 -5.68 4.29 -7.26
N SER A 84 -5.82 4.75 -8.50
CA SER A 84 -6.97 5.55 -8.91
C SER A 84 -8.26 4.72 -8.94
N ALA A 85 -8.20 3.47 -9.45
CA ALA A 85 -9.34 2.56 -9.45
C ALA A 85 -9.73 2.14 -8.02
N GLY A 86 -8.75 1.95 -7.11
CA GLY A 86 -9.03 1.69 -5.70
C GLY A 86 -9.76 2.84 -5.02
N ILE A 87 -9.36 4.09 -5.27
CA ILE A 87 -10.03 5.28 -4.72
C ILE A 87 -11.44 5.41 -5.29
N GLU A 88 -11.64 5.10 -6.57
CA GLU A 88 -12.97 5.08 -7.20
C GLU A 88 -13.85 4.00 -6.56
N SER A 89 -13.31 2.80 -6.30
CA SER A 89 -14.02 1.72 -5.60
C SER A 89 -14.42 2.15 -4.19
N LEU A 90 -13.55 2.82 -3.44
CA LEU A 90 -13.87 3.36 -2.13
C LEU A 90 -14.97 4.44 -2.20
N THR A 91 -14.88 5.35 -3.15
CA THR A 91 -15.87 6.42 -3.33
C THR A 91 -17.26 5.84 -3.65
N SER A 92 -17.30 4.78 -4.45
CA SER A 92 -18.51 4.05 -4.83
C SER A 92 -19.01 3.07 -3.75
N GLY A 93 -18.27 2.90 -2.66
CA GLY A 93 -18.62 1.98 -1.57
C GLY A 93 -18.43 0.49 -1.91
N LEU A 94 -17.62 0.18 -2.94
CA LEU A 94 -17.30 -1.18 -3.35
C LEU A 94 -16.18 -1.81 -2.51
N CYS A 95 -15.37 -0.99 -1.83
CA CYS A 95 -14.40 -1.44 -0.84
C CYS A 95 -14.45 -0.58 0.42
N ASN A 96 -13.85 -1.07 1.51
CA ASN A 96 -13.79 -0.37 2.78
C ASN A 96 -12.56 0.55 2.87
N ILE A 97 -11.46 0.17 2.22
CA ILE A 97 -10.17 0.86 2.26
C ILE A 97 -9.59 0.90 0.84
N ALA A 98 -9.10 2.06 0.41
CA ALA A 98 -8.37 2.18 -0.83
C ALA A 98 -6.86 2.26 -0.58
N ASN A 99 -6.10 1.43 -1.28
CA ASN A 99 -4.64 1.41 -1.24
C ASN A 99 -4.08 2.35 -2.31
N SER A 100 -3.36 3.39 -1.91
CA SER A 100 -2.75 4.36 -2.81
C SER A 100 -1.25 4.48 -2.60
N SER A 101 -0.49 4.42 -3.68
CA SER A 101 0.96 4.63 -3.71
C SER A 101 1.34 6.00 -4.28
N ARG A 102 0.46 6.97 -4.10
CA ARG A 102 0.62 8.40 -4.37
C ARG A 102 -0.18 9.22 -3.37
N GLU A 103 0.14 10.48 -3.27
CA GLU A 103 -0.71 11.44 -2.56
C GLU A 103 -2.13 11.47 -3.15
N LEU A 104 -3.10 11.74 -2.28
CA LEU A 104 -4.46 12.00 -2.70
C LEU A 104 -4.53 13.37 -3.38
N SER A 105 -5.21 13.43 -4.50
CA SER A 105 -5.51 14.69 -5.19
C SER A 105 -6.43 15.59 -4.35
N GLN A 106 -6.43 16.88 -4.64
CA GLN A 106 -7.34 17.83 -3.96
C GLN A 106 -8.82 17.46 -4.18
N ALA A 107 -9.17 16.95 -5.35
CA ALA A 107 -10.54 16.51 -5.67
C ALA A 107 -10.95 15.32 -4.80
N GLU A 108 -10.07 14.32 -4.61
CA GLU A 108 -10.31 13.16 -3.76
C GLU A 108 -10.48 13.58 -2.29
N LYS A 109 -9.61 14.46 -1.78
CA LYS A 109 -9.73 15.02 -0.42
C LYS A 109 -11.04 15.80 -0.24
N SER A 110 -11.43 16.60 -1.24
CA SER A 110 -12.67 17.39 -1.20
C SER A 110 -13.93 16.52 -1.31
N SER A 111 -13.83 15.29 -1.81
CA SER A 111 -14.93 14.32 -1.83
C SER A 111 -15.09 13.54 -0.50
N GLY A 112 -14.34 13.92 0.54
CA GLY A 112 -14.40 13.30 1.86
C GLY A 112 -13.51 12.06 2.03
N ILE A 113 -12.58 11.83 1.10
CA ILE A 113 -11.60 10.76 1.24
C ILE A 113 -10.45 11.23 2.13
N VAL A 114 -10.18 10.47 3.19
CA VAL A 114 -9.11 10.71 4.15
C VAL A 114 -7.98 9.71 3.93
N GLY A 115 -6.78 10.22 3.69
CA GLY A 115 -5.58 9.40 3.50
C GLY A 115 -4.84 9.19 4.81
N ASN A 116 -4.59 7.94 5.15
CA ASN A 116 -3.78 7.55 6.31
C ASN A 116 -2.45 7.00 5.78
N VAL A 117 -1.36 7.71 6.02
CA VAL A 117 -0.02 7.27 5.61
C VAL A 117 0.40 6.11 6.51
N VAL A 118 0.56 4.93 5.94
CA VAL A 118 0.94 3.70 6.67
C VAL A 118 2.41 3.35 6.52
N ALA A 119 3.04 3.77 5.41
CA ALA A 119 4.46 3.54 5.16
C ALA A 119 5.04 4.57 4.17
N LEU A 120 6.37 4.61 4.08
CA LEU A 120 7.12 5.28 3.02
C LEU A 120 7.79 4.23 2.13
N ASP A 121 7.73 4.44 0.83
CA ASP A 121 8.33 3.58 -0.19
C ASP A 121 9.23 4.39 -1.13
N GLY A 122 10.25 3.73 -1.69
CA GLY A 122 11.09 4.28 -2.73
C GLY A 122 10.70 3.75 -4.11
N ILE A 123 10.62 4.64 -5.10
CA ILE A 123 10.45 4.22 -6.49
C ILE A 123 11.83 3.91 -7.08
N ALA A 124 12.16 2.63 -7.19
CA ALA A 124 13.40 2.18 -7.81
C ALA A 124 13.30 2.31 -9.34
N VAL A 125 14.25 3.01 -9.95
CA VAL A 125 14.44 3.00 -11.40
C VAL A 125 15.24 1.76 -11.76
N ILE A 126 14.67 0.90 -12.60
CA ILE A 126 15.23 -0.40 -12.93
C ILE A 126 15.58 -0.51 -14.40
N VAL A 127 16.63 -1.28 -14.68
CA VAL A 127 17.10 -1.59 -16.03
C VAL A 127 17.33 -3.09 -16.21
N ASN A 128 17.32 -3.55 -17.45
CA ASN A 128 17.68 -4.93 -17.78
C ASN A 128 19.07 -5.27 -17.23
N LYS A 129 19.28 -6.51 -16.80
CA LYS A 129 20.57 -6.98 -16.22
C LYS A 129 21.76 -6.83 -17.14
N ALA A 130 21.55 -6.91 -18.45
CA ALA A 130 22.60 -6.72 -19.46
C ALA A 130 23.00 -5.25 -19.66
N ASN A 131 22.28 -4.30 -19.05
CA ASN A 131 22.60 -2.88 -19.17
C ASN A 131 23.83 -2.52 -18.32
N SER A 132 24.82 -1.91 -18.95
CA SER A 132 26.07 -1.48 -18.29
C SER A 132 25.93 -0.14 -17.52
N CYS A 133 24.86 0.61 -17.74
CA CYS A 133 24.59 1.86 -17.01
C CYS A 133 24.15 1.52 -15.57
N THR A 134 24.88 2.04 -14.59
CA THR A 134 24.62 1.79 -13.17
C THR A 134 24.12 3.03 -12.43
N SER A 135 24.26 4.22 -13.02
CA SER A 135 23.92 5.49 -12.38
C SER A 135 23.48 6.51 -13.43
N ILE A 136 22.47 7.29 -13.11
CA ILE A 136 22.02 8.44 -13.89
C ILE A 136 21.62 9.59 -12.96
N THR A 137 21.56 10.81 -13.52
CA THR A 137 20.98 11.95 -12.83
C THR A 137 19.47 12.01 -13.03
N LYS A 138 18.75 12.71 -12.15
CA LYS A 138 17.32 12.97 -12.31
C LYS A 138 17.04 13.74 -13.62
N SER A 139 17.96 14.61 -14.05
CA SER A 139 17.86 15.31 -15.34
C SER A 139 17.94 14.35 -16.53
N GLN A 140 18.89 13.39 -16.52
CA GLN A 140 18.98 12.36 -17.55
C GLN A 140 17.75 11.45 -17.53
N LEU A 141 17.24 11.08 -16.34
CA LEU A 141 16.01 10.32 -16.21
C LEU A 141 14.82 11.05 -16.88
N LYS A 142 14.66 12.34 -16.62
CA LYS A 142 13.68 13.20 -17.29
C LYS A 142 13.83 13.14 -18.81
N GLN A 143 15.05 13.31 -19.33
CA GLN A 143 15.31 13.28 -20.78
C GLN A 143 15.00 11.92 -21.42
N ILE A 144 15.26 10.83 -20.73
CA ILE A 144 14.92 9.47 -21.18
C ILE A 144 13.39 9.31 -21.27
N PHE A 145 12.67 9.65 -20.22
CA PHE A 145 11.22 9.46 -20.18
C PHE A 145 10.44 10.41 -21.10
N THR A 146 11.01 11.56 -21.43
CA THR A 146 10.46 12.49 -22.46
C THR A 146 10.96 12.19 -23.88
N ARG A 147 11.79 11.13 -24.06
CA ARG A 147 12.40 10.74 -25.36
C ARG A 147 13.32 11.80 -25.96
N SER A 148 13.81 12.77 -25.17
CA SER A 148 14.88 13.69 -25.60
C SER A 148 16.23 12.98 -25.68
N VAL A 149 16.40 11.90 -24.97
CA VAL A 149 17.51 10.92 -25.05
C VAL A 149 16.92 9.56 -25.41
N ALA A 150 17.47 8.91 -26.44
CA ALA A 150 16.95 7.66 -26.98
C ALA A 150 17.99 6.53 -27.04
N SER A 151 19.27 6.81 -26.79
CA SER A 151 20.36 5.83 -26.72
C SER A 151 20.98 5.82 -25.32
N TRP A 152 21.36 4.63 -24.85
CA TRP A 152 22.11 4.49 -23.61
C TRP A 152 23.50 5.13 -23.67
N SER A 153 24.11 5.22 -24.88
CA SER A 153 25.40 5.90 -25.08
C SER A 153 25.36 7.40 -24.67
N ASP A 154 24.20 8.05 -24.78
CA ASP A 154 24.03 9.45 -24.41
C ASP A 154 24.08 9.70 -22.89
N VAL A 155 23.96 8.63 -22.12
CA VAL A 155 23.98 8.66 -20.64
C VAL A 155 25.07 7.79 -20.02
N GLY A 156 26.07 7.43 -20.82
CA GLY A 156 27.25 6.67 -20.35
C GLY A 156 27.09 5.16 -20.36
N GLY A 157 26.07 4.63 -21.01
CA GLY A 157 25.88 3.19 -21.26
C GLY A 157 26.44 2.74 -22.60
N ALA A 158 26.11 1.52 -23.01
CA ALA A 158 26.46 0.96 -24.32
C ALA A 158 25.67 1.64 -25.46
N ASP A 159 26.14 1.51 -26.69
CA ASP A 159 25.38 1.98 -27.86
C ASP A 159 24.20 1.03 -28.13
N ALA A 160 23.07 1.35 -27.49
CA ALA A 160 21.83 0.60 -27.58
C ALA A 160 20.62 1.52 -27.36
N ALA A 161 19.53 1.24 -28.07
CA ALA A 161 18.29 2.00 -27.94
C ALA A 161 17.66 1.82 -26.54
N ILE A 162 17.12 2.91 -25.99
CA ILE A 162 16.37 2.88 -24.75
C ILE A 162 14.92 2.49 -25.01
N VAL A 163 14.43 1.46 -24.30
CA VAL A 163 13.02 1.02 -24.31
C VAL A 163 12.36 1.41 -23.01
N VAL A 164 11.55 2.47 -23.04
CA VAL A 164 10.90 3.01 -21.83
C VAL A 164 9.63 2.23 -21.52
N ILE A 165 9.62 1.53 -20.39
CA ILE A 165 8.48 0.77 -19.90
C ILE A 165 7.82 1.54 -18.76
N GLY A 166 6.53 1.79 -18.88
CA GLY A 166 5.75 2.50 -17.88
C GLY A 166 4.55 1.73 -17.38
N ARG A 167 3.74 2.46 -16.64
CA ARG A 167 2.49 1.97 -16.06
C ARG A 167 1.31 2.69 -16.71
N GLU A 168 0.16 2.05 -16.68
CA GLU A 168 -1.12 2.64 -17.09
C GLU A 168 -1.54 3.85 -16.22
N ASN A 169 -2.54 4.59 -16.66
CA ASN A 169 -2.98 5.83 -16.00
C ASN A 169 -3.56 5.62 -14.59
N ALA A 170 -4.14 4.46 -14.29
CA ALA A 170 -4.67 4.13 -12.96
C ALA A 170 -3.57 3.93 -11.90
N SER A 171 -2.31 3.81 -12.33
CA SER A 171 -1.17 3.54 -11.46
C SER A 171 -0.78 4.75 -10.61
N GLY A 172 -0.84 4.59 -9.28
CA GLY A 172 -0.26 5.55 -8.35
C GLY A 172 1.25 5.67 -8.45
N THR A 173 1.94 4.57 -8.81
CA THR A 173 3.40 4.58 -9.04
C THR A 173 3.76 5.47 -10.22
N ARG A 174 3.00 5.40 -11.33
CA ARG A 174 3.17 6.31 -12.46
C ARG A 174 2.99 7.76 -12.03
N SER A 175 1.87 8.05 -11.37
CA SER A 175 1.56 9.42 -10.94
C SER A 175 2.64 10.00 -10.04
N ALA A 176 3.09 9.24 -9.03
CA ALA A 176 4.15 9.66 -8.12
C ALA A 176 5.50 9.81 -8.84
N PHE A 177 5.86 8.87 -9.71
CA PHE A 177 7.08 8.94 -10.52
C PHE A 177 7.11 10.17 -11.42
N GLU A 178 6.05 10.38 -12.19
CA GLU A 178 5.94 11.51 -13.12
C GLU A 178 5.99 12.86 -12.39
N GLU A 179 5.40 12.94 -11.19
CA GLU A 179 5.45 14.14 -10.35
C GLU A 179 6.85 14.36 -9.77
N LEU A 180 7.46 13.32 -9.17
CA LEU A 180 8.78 13.43 -8.56
C LEU A 180 9.90 13.72 -9.57
N VAL A 181 9.78 13.24 -10.81
CA VAL A 181 10.75 13.47 -11.89
C VAL A 181 10.41 14.75 -12.68
N ASP A 182 9.27 15.38 -12.42
CA ASP A 182 8.77 16.56 -13.14
C ASP A 182 8.59 16.27 -14.65
N VAL A 183 7.86 15.18 -14.95
CA VAL A 183 7.54 14.75 -16.32
C VAL A 183 6.05 14.46 -16.52
N LYS A 184 5.21 15.00 -15.64
CA LYS A 184 3.77 14.77 -15.67
C LYS A 184 3.18 15.07 -17.04
N ASN A 185 2.45 14.10 -17.61
CA ASN A 185 1.86 14.17 -18.95
C ASN A 185 2.87 14.35 -20.11
N SER A 186 4.17 14.16 -19.87
CA SER A 186 5.21 14.33 -20.88
C SER A 186 5.97 13.05 -21.19
N CYS A 187 5.69 11.97 -20.45
CA CYS A 187 6.32 10.68 -20.68
C CYS A 187 5.89 10.06 -22.00
N VAL A 188 6.87 9.47 -22.70
CA VAL A 188 6.66 8.70 -23.93
C VAL A 188 7.08 7.27 -23.69
N TYR A 189 6.12 6.42 -23.33
CA TYR A 189 6.34 5.01 -23.07
C TYR A 189 6.35 4.19 -24.39
N ALA A 190 7.24 3.22 -24.48
CA ALA A 190 7.19 2.21 -25.53
C ALA A 190 6.11 1.17 -25.22
N GLN A 191 5.84 0.93 -23.94
CA GLN A 191 4.78 0.06 -23.46
C GLN A 191 4.30 0.53 -22.10
N GLU A 192 2.98 0.49 -21.89
CA GLU A 192 2.34 0.72 -20.61
C GLU A 192 1.76 -0.60 -20.07
N LEU A 193 1.97 -0.89 -18.79
CA LEU A 193 1.60 -2.15 -18.14
C LEU A 193 0.73 -1.91 -16.91
N ASP A 194 -0.09 -2.87 -16.57
CA ASP A 194 -1.14 -2.81 -15.55
C ASP A 194 -0.63 -3.00 -14.11
N SER A 195 0.54 -3.64 -13.92
CA SER A 195 1.02 -4.01 -12.59
C SER A 195 2.51 -3.77 -12.39
N THR A 196 2.93 -3.67 -11.13
CA THR A 196 4.34 -3.59 -10.72
C THR A 196 5.12 -4.83 -11.18
N GLY A 197 4.54 -6.01 -11.01
CA GLY A 197 5.15 -7.27 -11.44
C GLY A 197 5.32 -7.36 -12.94
N ALA A 198 4.36 -6.86 -13.73
CA ALA A 198 4.46 -6.84 -15.19
C ALA A 198 5.59 -5.93 -15.68
N VAL A 199 5.81 -4.76 -15.06
CA VAL A 199 6.95 -3.88 -15.37
C VAL A 199 8.27 -4.60 -15.06
N LEU A 200 8.39 -5.21 -13.87
CA LEU A 200 9.58 -5.96 -13.48
C LEU A 200 9.92 -7.06 -14.51
N ALA A 201 8.93 -7.89 -14.84
CA ALA A 201 9.10 -8.98 -15.80
C ALA A 201 9.47 -8.46 -17.22
N LYS A 202 8.85 -7.36 -17.64
CA LYS A 202 9.12 -6.78 -18.97
C LYS A 202 10.52 -6.19 -19.06
N VAL A 203 10.96 -5.45 -18.03
CA VAL A 203 12.33 -4.91 -17.97
C VAL A 203 13.34 -6.05 -17.92
N ALA A 204 13.11 -7.10 -17.13
CA ALA A 204 13.98 -8.26 -17.04
C ALA A 204 14.16 -8.99 -18.38
N SER A 205 13.11 -9.04 -19.20
CA SER A 205 13.12 -9.77 -20.49
C SER A 205 13.48 -8.93 -21.71
N THR A 206 13.63 -7.60 -21.57
CA THR A 206 13.83 -6.69 -22.71
C THR A 206 15.20 -6.00 -22.60
N PRO A 207 16.21 -6.36 -23.44
CA PRO A 207 17.46 -5.62 -23.52
C PRO A 207 17.22 -4.14 -23.83
N GLY A 208 18.00 -3.26 -23.19
CA GLY A 208 17.84 -1.81 -23.33
C GLY A 208 16.64 -1.20 -22.58
N ALA A 209 15.82 -2.01 -21.90
CA ALA A 209 14.68 -1.50 -21.15
C ALA A 209 15.09 -0.73 -19.89
N ILE A 210 14.30 0.32 -19.62
CA ILE A 210 14.24 1.06 -18.37
C ILE A 210 12.78 1.12 -17.91
N GLY A 211 12.56 1.02 -16.60
CA GLY A 211 11.24 1.15 -15.98
C GLY A 211 11.36 1.62 -14.54
N TYR A 212 10.24 1.63 -13.83
CA TYR A 212 10.20 1.99 -12.42
C TYR A 212 9.21 1.10 -11.66
N ILE A 213 9.60 0.71 -10.46
CA ILE A 213 8.80 -0.14 -9.56
C ILE A 213 8.92 0.36 -8.12
N SER A 214 8.11 -0.18 -7.22
CA SER A 214 8.34 -0.05 -5.77
C SER A 214 9.60 -0.80 -5.37
N LEU A 215 10.38 -0.28 -4.42
CA LEU A 215 11.61 -0.91 -3.96
C LEU A 215 11.37 -2.31 -3.37
N ASP A 216 10.25 -2.52 -2.70
CA ASP A 216 9.89 -3.82 -2.10
C ASP A 216 9.69 -4.94 -3.14
N ALA A 217 9.41 -4.56 -4.40
CA ALA A 217 9.29 -5.49 -5.53
C ALA A 217 10.63 -5.75 -6.25
N LEU A 218 11.72 -5.09 -5.84
CA LEU A 218 13.03 -5.28 -6.49
C LEU A 218 13.52 -6.71 -6.29
N SER A 219 14.01 -7.31 -7.36
CA SER A 219 14.56 -8.66 -7.38
C SER A 219 15.87 -8.72 -8.17
N ASP A 220 16.57 -9.83 -8.04
CA ASP A 220 17.82 -10.08 -8.77
C ASP A 220 17.66 -10.22 -10.30
N SER A 221 16.46 -10.14 -10.84
CA SER A 221 16.20 -10.23 -12.28
C SER A 221 16.54 -8.94 -13.06
N VAL A 222 16.70 -7.81 -12.34
CA VAL A 222 16.99 -6.49 -12.91
C VAL A 222 18.08 -5.80 -12.08
N ASN A 223 18.62 -4.68 -12.59
CA ASN A 223 19.49 -3.78 -11.82
C ASN A 223 18.72 -2.50 -11.47
N ALA A 224 18.85 -2.04 -10.22
CA ALA A 224 18.39 -0.71 -9.82
C ALA A 224 19.48 0.33 -10.09
N LEU A 225 19.11 1.45 -10.69
CA LEU A 225 20.04 2.57 -10.93
C LEU A 225 20.23 3.42 -9.68
N VAL A 226 21.47 3.86 -9.49
CA VAL A 226 21.80 4.95 -8.57
C VAL A 226 21.32 6.25 -9.20
N LEU A 227 20.57 7.07 -8.44
CA LEU A 227 20.01 8.33 -8.91
C LEU A 227 20.64 9.50 -8.15
N ASP A 228 21.25 10.46 -8.87
CA ASP A 228 21.98 11.59 -8.30
C ASP A 228 23.02 11.17 -7.22
N GLY A 229 23.67 10.03 -7.43
CA GLY A 229 24.66 9.46 -6.50
C GLY A 229 24.06 8.72 -5.30
N VAL A 230 22.73 8.60 -5.19
CA VAL A 230 22.05 7.90 -4.09
C VAL A 230 21.42 6.61 -4.57
N ALA A 231 21.78 5.49 -3.96
CA ALA A 231 21.18 4.19 -4.24
C ALA A 231 19.80 4.05 -3.56
N PRO A 232 18.83 3.38 -4.22
CA PRO A 232 17.52 3.09 -3.63
C PRO A 232 17.67 1.96 -2.58
N THR A 233 17.82 2.34 -1.32
CA THR A 233 17.92 1.41 -0.19
C THR A 233 16.96 1.80 0.92
N ALA A 234 16.60 0.85 1.80
CA ALA A 234 15.76 1.15 2.96
C ALA A 234 16.32 2.33 3.80
N ASN A 235 17.65 2.40 3.99
CA ASN A 235 18.28 3.48 4.75
C ASN A 235 18.18 4.84 4.06
N THR A 236 18.39 4.91 2.74
CA THR A 236 18.31 6.17 1.99
C THR A 236 16.86 6.66 1.83
N ILE A 237 15.89 5.75 1.86
CA ILE A 237 14.46 6.08 1.90
C ILE A 237 14.08 6.58 3.29
N ALA A 238 14.48 5.89 4.36
CA ALA A 238 14.19 6.28 5.74
C ALA A 238 14.77 7.65 6.09
N SER A 239 15.99 7.96 5.60
CA SER A 239 16.62 9.27 5.76
C SER A 239 16.16 10.32 4.75
N GLN A 240 15.27 9.97 3.82
CA GLN A 240 14.78 10.84 2.72
C GLN A 240 15.90 11.40 1.82
N GLN A 241 17.05 10.71 1.78
CA GLN A 241 18.15 11.08 0.88
C GLN A 241 17.89 10.65 -0.56
N TYR A 242 17.16 9.53 -0.76
CA TYR A 242 16.78 9.07 -2.09
C TYR A 242 15.68 9.99 -2.67
N PRO A 243 15.83 10.50 -3.91
CA PRO A 243 14.96 11.56 -4.41
C PRO A 243 13.55 11.10 -4.81
N LEU A 244 13.31 9.79 -4.99
CA LEU A 244 12.02 9.25 -5.39
C LEU A 244 11.33 8.50 -4.24
N VAL A 245 11.10 9.20 -3.12
CA VAL A 245 10.34 8.70 -1.96
C VAL A 245 8.89 9.14 -2.07
N ARG A 246 7.96 8.25 -1.73
CA ARG A 246 6.51 8.46 -1.75
C ARG A 246 5.81 7.84 -0.56
N PRO A 247 4.61 8.29 -0.18
CA PRO A 247 3.80 7.61 0.82
C PRO A 247 3.08 6.39 0.23
N PHE A 248 2.91 5.37 1.07
CA PHE A 248 1.86 4.38 0.94
C PHE A 248 0.70 4.79 1.85
N ILE A 249 -0.46 4.97 1.26
CA ILE A 249 -1.66 5.49 1.90
C ILE A 249 -2.76 4.43 1.87
N MET A 250 -3.37 4.17 3.01
CA MET A 250 -4.65 3.49 3.11
C MET A 250 -5.73 4.52 3.36
N ALA A 251 -6.58 4.75 2.36
CA ALA A 251 -7.59 5.78 2.40
C ALA A 251 -8.95 5.23 2.85
N THR A 252 -9.70 6.04 3.59
CA THR A 252 -11.05 5.76 4.08
C THR A 252 -12.01 6.89 3.70
N LYS A 253 -13.31 6.61 3.67
CA LYS A 253 -14.34 7.65 3.49
C LYS A 253 -14.68 8.25 4.86
N GLY A 254 -14.13 9.43 5.17
CA GLY A 254 -14.11 10.01 6.50
C GLY A 254 -12.96 9.49 7.37
N ALA A 255 -12.90 9.95 8.63
CA ALA A 255 -11.85 9.58 9.57
C ALA A 255 -11.91 8.09 9.96
N VAL A 256 -10.77 7.50 10.34
CA VAL A 256 -10.72 6.09 10.81
C VAL A 256 -11.63 5.86 12.00
N SER A 257 -11.74 6.83 12.92
CA SER A 257 -12.64 6.77 14.09
C SER A 257 -14.13 6.69 13.74
N GLU A 258 -14.51 7.06 12.52
CA GLU A 258 -15.88 7.02 12.00
C GLU A 258 -16.20 5.72 11.26
N GLN A 259 -15.19 4.87 11.04
CA GLN A 259 -15.33 3.60 10.31
C GLN A 259 -15.90 2.48 11.22
N SER A 260 -16.22 1.35 10.61
CA SER A 260 -16.63 0.16 11.35
C SER A 260 -15.53 -0.29 12.33
N ALA A 261 -15.92 -0.96 13.43
CA ALA A 261 -14.99 -1.49 14.41
C ALA A 261 -13.90 -2.38 13.77
N LEU A 262 -14.25 -3.09 12.69
CA LEU A 262 -13.32 -3.95 11.96
C LEU A 262 -12.26 -3.14 11.19
N VAL A 263 -12.64 -2.04 10.54
CA VAL A 263 -11.70 -1.13 9.87
C VAL A 263 -10.82 -0.42 10.91
N GLN A 264 -11.38 0.02 12.03
CA GLN A 264 -10.59 0.62 13.12
C GLN A 264 -9.55 -0.37 13.67
N ALA A 265 -9.94 -1.62 13.88
CA ALA A 265 -9.04 -2.68 14.33
C ALA A 265 -7.92 -2.96 13.32
N TRP A 266 -8.21 -2.90 12.01
CA TRP A 266 -7.22 -3.02 10.94
C TRP A 266 -6.14 -1.93 11.06
N PHE A 267 -6.51 -0.67 11.23
CA PHE A 267 -5.54 0.41 11.41
C PHE A 267 -4.76 0.29 12.72
N SER A 268 -5.42 -0.11 13.81
CA SER A 268 -4.75 -0.37 15.09
C SER A 268 -3.73 -1.52 14.97
N TYR A 269 -4.04 -2.56 14.20
CA TYR A 269 -3.12 -3.66 13.94
C TYR A 269 -1.90 -3.21 13.12
N ILE A 270 -2.09 -2.38 12.10
CA ILE A 270 -0.98 -1.80 11.30
C ILE A 270 -0.01 -1.02 12.19
N GLU A 271 -0.52 -0.30 13.18
CA GLU A 271 0.25 0.53 14.12
C GLU A 271 0.86 -0.27 15.27
N SER A 272 0.48 -1.54 15.45
CA SER A 272 1.03 -2.43 16.47
C SER A 272 2.48 -2.81 16.16
N ASP A 273 3.22 -3.29 17.18
CA ASP A 273 4.59 -3.78 17.01
C ASP A 273 4.67 -4.89 15.95
N GLU A 274 3.66 -5.75 15.88
CA GLU A 274 3.56 -6.83 14.89
C GLU A 274 3.35 -6.28 13.48
N GLY A 275 2.39 -5.38 13.29
CA GLY A 275 2.12 -4.72 12.01
C GLY A 275 3.34 -3.95 11.50
N ILE A 276 4.02 -3.20 12.38
CA ILE A 276 5.27 -2.50 12.08
C ILE A 276 6.35 -3.47 11.60
N GLN A 277 6.54 -4.60 12.28
CA GLN A 277 7.51 -5.61 11.86
C GLN A 277 7.16 -6.26 10.51
N ILE A 278 5.87 -6.49 10.25
CA ILE A 278 5.40 -7.00 8.95
C ILE A 278 5.74 -6.01 7.84
N ILE A 279 5.45 -4.72 8.00
CA ILE A 279 5.76 -3.68 7.02
C ILE A 279 7.28 -3.63 6.75
N GLN A 280 8.10 -3.68 7.80
CA GLN A 280 9.56 -3.69 7.65
C GLN A 280 10.06 -4.93 6.90
N ARG A 281 9.52 -6.12 7.20
CA ARG A 281 9.86 -7.37 6.50
C ARG A 281 9.40 -7.36 5.04
N ALA A 282 8.33 -6.66 4.72
CA ALA A 282 7.91 -6.44 3.35
C ALA A 282 8.88 -5.54 2.56
N GLY A 283 9.82 -4.85 3.22
CA GLY A 283 10.82 -3.98 2.58
C GLY A 283 10.41 -2.52 2.48
N VAL A 284 9.36 -2.12 3.19
CA VAL A 284 8.82 -0.75 3.24
C VAL A 284 9.10 -0.13 4.59
N MET A 285 9.18 1.18 4.66
CA MET A 285 9.44 1.90 5.91
C MET A 285 8.12 2.27 6.58
N PRO A 286 7.81 1.76 7.80
CA PRO A 286 6.60 2.14 8.50
C PRO A 286 6.53 3.66 8.67
N ALA A 287 5.36 4.24 8.50
CA ALA A 287 5.13 5.61 8.91
C ALA A 287 5.35 5.65 10.43
N LYS A 288 6.34 6.42 10.91
CA LYS A 288 6.49 6.63 12.35
C LYS A 288 5.14 7.13 12.84
N SER A 289 4.60 6.53 13.88
CA SER A 289 3.44 7.06 14.60
C SER A 289 3.84 8.43 15.16
N ASN A 290 3.71 9.47 14.35
CA ASN A 290 3.83 10.83 14.80
C ASN A 290 2.49 11.21 15.46
N THR A 291 2.37 10.94 16.75
CA THR A 291 1.57 11.74 17.66
C THR A 291 2.24 13.11 17.86
N ALA A 292 2.67 13.76 16.79
CA ALA A 292 3.13 15.14 16.79
C ALA A 292 2.87 15.72 15.38
N ASN A 293 1.79 16.47 15.33
CA ASN A 293 1.40 17.42 14.31
C ASN A 293 2.62 18.12 13.68
N ALA A 294 3.03 17.75 12.49
CA ALA A 294 3.95 18.53 11.66
C ALA A 294 3.23 18.90 10.37
N ALA A 295 2.57 20.03 10.41
CA ALA A 295 2.21 20.75 9.20
C ALA A 295 3.47 20.95 8.34
N PRO A 296 3.39 20.80 6.99
CA PRO A 296 4.52 21.11 6.13
C PRO A 296 4.87 22.59 6.30
N ALA A 297 6.12 22.87 6.64
CA ALA A 297 6.64 24.23 6.65
C ALA A 297 6.46 24.83 5.25
N ALA A 298 5.56 25.81 5.16
CA ALA A 298 5.43 26.65 3.98
C ALA A 298 6.79 27.30 3.71
N ASN A 299 7.34 27.06 2.53
CA ASN A 299 8.50 27.72 1.99
C ASN A 299 8.25 29.24 2.02
N ALA A 300 8.81 29.92 3.01
CA ALA A 300 8.88 31.37 3.04
C ALA A 300 9.86 31.80 1.94
N ALA A 301 9.34 32.42 0.91
CA ALA A 301 10.14 33.15 -0.07
C ALA A 301 10.97 34.21 0.65
N PRO A 302 12.24 34.44 0.27
CA PRO A 302 13.02 35.54 0.83
C PRO A 302 12.40 36.87 0.41
N ALA A 303 12.11 37.72 1.37
CA ALA A 303 11.68 39.09 1.16
C ALA A 303 12.77 39.83 0.42
N ALA A 304 12.40 40.41 -0.70
CA ALA A 304 13.23 41.37 -1.42
C ALA A 304 13.40 42.61 -0.54
N ASP A 305 14.63 42.87 -0.17
CA ASP A 305 15.04 44.12 0.50
C ASP A 305 15.00 45.27 -0.52
N ALA A 306 13.99 46.13 -0.33
CA ALA A 306 13.90 47.41 -1.02
C ALA A 306 14.47 48.49 -0.09
N THR A 307 15.72 48.81 -0.31
CA THR A 307 16.25 50.11 0.19
C THR A 307 16.74 50.94 -0.95
N ALA A 308 16.01 52.00 -1.14
CA ALA A 308 16.36 53.14 -1.94
C ALA A 308 17.55 53.91 -1.34
N GLN A 309 18.45 54.33 -2.13
CA GLN A 309 18.94 55.72 -2.32
C GLN A 309 19.94 55.77 -3.46
#